data_12e85d6b6352db7833ff00dddc0b1e4c
#
_entry.id   12e85d6b6352db7833ff00dddc0b1e4c
#
_cell.length_a   1.000
_cell.length_b   1.000
_cell.length_c   1.000
_cell.angle_alpha   90.00
_cell.angle_beta   90.00
_cell.angle_gamma   90.00
#
_symmetry.space_group_name_H-M   'P 1'
#
loop_
_entity.id
_entity.type
_entity.pdbx_description
1 polymer ?
#
loop_
_entity_poly.entity_id
_entity_poly.type
_entity_poly.pdbx_seq_one_letter_code
_entity_poly.pdbx_strand_id
1 'polypeptide(L)'
;MEQKYYHMTIAGCERDLPLCRLNDDLMIAGFVIFGDPELTTACAKDLLAKAPAYDYMITAESKGIPLVHEMARLAGNQKYFLARKMPKLYMTGVFEATVRSITTAREQKLYLDVADANQMKGKRILIVDDVISTGESLRGLEQLVEQVGGIICGRMAILAEGAAADRKDLVYLERLPLFDKTGKAL
;
A
#
# COMPACT_ATOMS: atom_id res chain seq x y z
N MET A 1 -21.35 13.94 18.02
CA MET A 1 -21.63 12.52 17.67
C MET A 1 -20.51 11.69 18.26
N GLU A 2 -20.84 10.61 18.92
CA GLU A 2 -19.87 9.69 19.48
C GLU A 2 -19.10 8.98 18.35
N GLN A 3 -17.76 8.91 18.45
CA GLN A 3 -16.93 8.25 17.47
C GLN A 3 -17.16 6.75 17.52
N LYS A 4 -17.54 6.13 16.41
CA LYS A 4 -17.68 4.67 16.30
C LYS A 4 -16.36 4.05 15.85
N TYR A 5 -16.11 2.82 16.28
CA TYR A 5 -14.91 2.07 15.93
C TYR A 5 -15.29 0.70 15.38
N TYR A 6 -14.45 0.19 14.50
CA TYR A 6 -14.46 -1.19 14.05
C TYR A 6 -13.29 -1.93 14.68
N HIS A 7 -13.60 -2.92 15.50
CA HIS A 7 -12.60 -3.76 16.14
C HIS A 7 -12.17 -4.88 15.22
N MET A 8 -10.86 -5.06 15.04
CA MET A 8 -10.32 -6.17 14.28
C MET A 8 -8.94 -6.60 14.78
N THR A 9 -8.61 -7.88 14.51
CA THR A 9 -7.28 -8.43 14.78
C THR A 9 -6.48 -8.43 13.49
N ILE A 10 -5.27 -7.87 13.51
CA ILE A 10 -4.36 -7.77 12.36
C ILE A 10 -3.01 -8.33 12.80
N ALA A 11 -2.52 -9.38 12.15
CA ALA A 11 -1.26 -10.04 12.52
C ALA A 11 -1.15 -10.36 14.02
N GLY A 12 -2.25 -10.77 14.66
CA GLY A 12 -2.33 -11.07 16.08
C GLY A 12 -2.45 -9.86 17.02
N CYS A 13 -2.48 -8.63 16.49
CA CYS A 13 -2.65 -7.39 17.24
C CYS A 13 -4.09 -6.90 17.12
N GLU A 14 -4.76 -6.66 18.26
CA GLU A 14 -6.11 -6.10 18.27
C GLU A 14 -6.06 -4.59 18.12
N ARG A 15 -6.87 -4.02 17.21
CA ARG A 15 -6.94 -2.57 16.95
C ARG A 15 -8.37 -2.12 16.74
N ASP A 16 -8.67 -0.93 17.26
CA ASP A 16 -9.93 -0.22 17.08
C ASP A 16 -9.75 0.84 15.99
N LEU A 17 -10.33 0.61 14.81
CA LEU A 17 -10.25 1.50 13.68
C LEU A 17 -11.42 2.49 13.68
N PRO A 18 -11.20 3.82 13.68
CA PRO A 18 -12.28 4.78 13.68
C PRO A 18 -13.09 4.69 12.39
N LEU A 19 -14.41 4.63 12.51
CA LEU A 19 -15.30 4.70 11.35
C LEU A 19 -15.42 6.15 10.87
N CYS A 20 -15.04 6.37 9.60
CA CYS A 20 -15.03 7.66 8.95
C CYS A 20 -16.05 7.70 7.82
N ARG A 21 -16.84 8.76 7.74
CA ARG A 21 -17.80 8.95 6.65
C ARG A 21 -17.06 9.21 5.33
N LEU A 22 -17.32 8.38 4.35
CA LEU A 22 -16.79 8.55 3.00
C LEU A 22 -17.73 9.40 2.13
N ASN A 23 -19.04 9.10 2.20
CA ASN A 23 -20.11 9.84 1.55
C ASN A 23 -21.43 9.65 2.34
N ASP A 24 -22.59 9.96 1.73
CA ASP A 24 -23.87 9.89 2.41
C ASP A 24 -24.35 8.48 2.76
N ASP A 25 -23.84 7.47 2.06
CA ASP A 25 -24.28 6.08 2.18
C ASP A 25 -23.20 5.14 2.76
N LEU A 26 -21.93 5.55 2.67
CA LEU A 26 -20.80 4.69 3.00
C LEU A 26 -19.88 5.30 4.06
N MET A 27 -19.36 4.41 4.92
CA MET A 27 -18.26 4.68 5.83
C MET A 27 -17.11 3.70 5.57
N ILE A 28 -15.91 4.11 5.91
CA ILE A 28 -14.68 3.30 5.91
C ILE A 28 -14.10 3.22 7.31
N ALA A 29 -13.34 2.18 7.60
CA ALA A 29 -12.54 2.13 8.82
C ALA A 29 -11.15 2.73 8.55
N GLY A 30 -10.80 3.75 9.30
CA GLY A 30 -9.56 4.50 9.13
C GLY A 30 -8.35 3.72 9.65
N PHE A 31 -7.65 3.00 8.77
CA PHE A 31 -6.39 2.35 9.12
C PHE A 31 -5.22 3.31 8.99
N VAL A 32 -4.44 3.45 10.07
CA VAL A 32 -3.24 4.28 10.11
C VAL A 32 -2.13 3.53 10.84
N ILE A 33 -1.11 3.11 10.09
CA ILE A 33 0.04 2.37 10.65
C ILE A 33 1.09 3.28 11.31
N PHE A 34 1.04 4.59 11.06
CA PHE A 34 2.00 5.54 11.61
C PHE A 34 1.98 5.53 13.15
N GLY A 35 3.15 5.44 13.76
CA GLY A 35 3.30 5.48 15.21
C GLY A 35 2.96 4.15 15.92
N ASP A 36 2.69 3.08 15.18
CA ASP A 36 2.39 1.76 15.72
C ASP A 36 3.50 0.73 15.37
N PRO A 37 4.62 0.73 16.12
CA PRO A 37 5.74 -0.16 15.84
C PRO A 37 5.44 -1.64 16.09
N GLU A 38 4.56 -1.95 17.06
CA GLU A 38 4.15 -3.32 17.35
C GLU A 38 3.42 -3.92 16.14
N LEU A 39 2.37 -3.25 15.68
CA LEU A 39 1.60 -3.68 14.52
C LEU A 39 2.45 -3.72 13.24
N THR A 40 3.30 -2.71 13.04
CA THR A 40 4.20 -2.65 11.88
C THR A 40 5.11 -3.87 11.84
N THR A 41 5.71 -4.24 12.97
CA THR A 41 6.63 -5.39 13.06
C THR A 41 5.87 -6.71 12.86
N ALA A 42 4.69 -6.87 13.45
CA ALA A 42 3.88 -8.07 13.29
C ALA A 42 3.44 -8.26 11.83
N CYS A 43 2.90 -7.20 11.21
CA CYS A 43 2.49 -7.23 9.80
C CYS A 43 3.67 -7.50 8.84
N ALA A 44 4.83 -6.89 9.09
CA ALA A 44 6.02 -7.11 8.28
C ALA A 44 6.49 -8.57 8.31
N LYS A 45 6.48 -9.22 9.47
CA LYS A 45 6.82 -10.65 9.63
C LYS A 45 5.85 -11.54 8.86
N ASP A 46 4.55 -11.31 9.02
CA ASP A 46 3.52 -12.14 8.41
C ASP A 46 3.49 -11.98 6.88
N LEU A 47 3.71 -10.76 6.37
CA LEU A 47 3.83 -10.51 4.93
C LEU A 47 5.10 -11.15 4.36
N LEU A 48 6.25 -11.01 5.03
CA LEU A 48 7.51 -11.65 4.57
C LEU A 48 7.38 -13.18 4.48
N ALA A 49 6.66 -13.81 5.41
CA ALA A 49 6.42 -15.25 5.37
C ALA A 49 5.61 -15.70 4.14
N LYS A 50 4.86 -14.79 3.52
CA LYS A 50 4.04 -15.03 2.32
C LYS A 50 4.66 -14.45 1.05
N ALA A 51 5.78 -13.71 1.15
CA ALA A 51 6.36 -13.02 0.02
C ALA A 51 6.98 -13.99 -1.01
N PRO A 52 6.77 -13.76 -2.31
CA PRO A 52 7.50 -14.47 -3.33
C PRO A 52 8.97 -14.08 -3.32
N ALA A 53 9.81 -14.78 -4.07
CA ALA A 53 11.19 -14.35 -4.27
C ALA A 53 11.23 -13.02 -5.04
N TYR A 54 11.90 -12.02 -4.49
CA TYR A 54 12.03 -10.66 -5.04
C TYR A 54 13.47 -10.15 -4.93
N ASP A 55 13.79 -9.12 -5.69
CA ASP A 55 15.08 -8.43 -5.63
C ASP A 55 14.97 -7.11 -4.85
N TYR A 56 13.84 -6.39 -5.04
CA TYR A 56 13.55 -5.13 -4.35
C TYR A 56 12.07 -5.01 -4.05
N MET A 57 11.75 -4.18 -3.05
CA MET A 57 10.39 -3.74 -2.74
C MET A 57 10.19 -2.30 -3.19
N ILE A 58 8.95 -1.95 -3.55
CA ILE A 58 8.50 -0.59 -3.82
C ILE A 58 7.18 -0.31 -3.11
N THR A 59 7.04 0.91 -2.60
CA THR A 59 5.78 1.42 -2.06
C THR A 59 5.52 2.85 -2.54
N ALA A 60 4.27 3.32 -2.40
CA ALA A 60 3.92 4.71 -2.63
C ALA A 60 3.99 5.53 -1.34
N GLU A 61 4.29 6.82 -1.45
CA GLU A 61 4.14 7.78 -0.36
C GLU A 61 2.66 7.80 0.07
N SER A 62 2.29 7.63 1.38
CA SER A 62 3.20 7.69 2.51
C SER A 62 3.04 6.53 3.49
N LYS A 63 1.83 5.92 3.64
CA LYS A 63 1.53 4.99 4.74
C LYS A 63 2.19 3.62 4.61
N GLY A 64 2.51 3.18 3.39
CA GLY A 64 3.29 1.96 3.16
C GLY A 64 4.75 2.05 3.60
N ILE A 65 5.30 3.27 3.84
CA ILE A 65 6.72 3.46 4.16
C ILE A 65 7.16 2.72 5.42
N PRO A 66 6.50 2.85 6.59
CA PRO A 66 6.92 2.14 7.80
C PRO A 66 6.94 0.62 7.60
N LEU A 67 5.92 0.09 6.91
CA LEU A 67 5.81 -1.33 6.62
C LEU A 67 6.98 -1.83 5.78
N VAL A 68 7.24 -1.19 4.64
CA VAL A 68 8.32 -1.60 3.72
C VAL A 68 9.68 -1.42 4.37
N HIS A 69 9.88 -0.37 5.18
CA HIS A 69 11.10 -0.18 5.94
C HIS A 69 11.35 -1.37 6.90
N GLU A 70 10.33 -1.75 7.65
CA GLU A 70 10.44 -2.86 8.60
C GLU A 70 10.60 -4.21 7.89
N MET A 71 9.88 -4.45 6.79
CA MET A 71 10.08 -5.63 5.95
C MET A 71 11.53 -5.70 5.43
N ALA A 72 12.08 -4.59 4.91
CA ALA A 72 13.46 -4.54 4.42
C ALA A 72 14.46 -4.82 5.55
N ARG A 73 14.27 -4.22 6.73
CA ARG A 73 15.11 -4.45 7.90
C ARG A 73 15.12 -5.91 8.32
N LEU A 74 13.96 -6.54 8.42
CA LEU A 74 13.81 -7.95 8.83
C LEU A 74 14.38 -8.92 7.79
N ALA A 75 14.23 -8.61 6.49
CA ALA A 75 14.76 -9.42 5.39
C ALA A 75 16.26 -9.18 5.12
N GLY A 76 16.90 -8.21 5.79
CA GLY A 76 18.30 -7.84 5.53
C GLY A 76 18.51 -7.14 4.19
N ASN A 77 17.46 -6.57 3.61
CA ASN A 77 17.56 -5.82 2.35
C ASN A 77 18.25 -4.48 2.58
N GLN A 78 19.21 -4.14 1.69
CA GLN A 78 19.96 -2.89 1.78
C GLN A 78 19.17 -1.68 1.28
N LYS A 79 18.10 -1.90 0.47
CA LYS A 79 17.34 -0.85 -0.17
C LYS A 79 15.92 -1.31 -0.51
N TYR A 80 14.99 -0.36 -0.47
CA TYR A 80 13.67 -0.41 -1.08
C TYR A 80 13.42 0.89 -1.84
N PHE A 81 12.46 0.92 -2.74
CA PHE A 81 12.12 2.09 -3.53
C PHE A 81 10.85 2.77 -3.05
N LEU A 82 10.79 4.08 -3.26
CA LEU A 82 9.67 4.91 -2.85
C LEU A 82 9.18 5.77 -4.02
N ALA A 83 7.98 5.49 -4.49
CA ALA A 83 7.28 6.37 -5.42
C ALA A 83 6.69 7.57 -4.67
N ARG A 84 7.06 8.77 -5.08
CA ARG A 84 6.70 10.04 -4.42
C ARG A 84 5.44 10.64 -5.05
N LYS A 85 4.65 11.37 -4.27
CA LYS A 85 3.49 12.11 -4.79
C LYS A 85 3.87 13.44 -5.48
N MET A 86 5.10 13.88 -5.29
CA MET A 86 5.66 15.08 -5.91
C MET A 86 7.16 14.87 -6.17
N PRO A 87 7.70 15.42 -7.27
CA PRO A 87 9.15 15.45 -7.48
C PRO A 87 9.85 16.19 -6.34
N LYS A 88 11.08 15.78 -6.02
CA LYS A 88 11.91 16.41 -4.99
C LYS A 88 13.14 17.03 -5.63
N LEU A 89 13.68 18.09 -5.01
CA LEU A 89 14.82 18.84 -5.54
C LEU A 89 16.10 18.01 -5.74
N TYR A 90 16.23 16.90 -5.00
CA TYR A 90 17.38 16.01 -5.11
C TYR A 90 17.28 15.00 -6.27
N MET A 91 16.11 14.89 -6.92
CA MET A 91 15.93 13.99 -8.06
C MET A 91 16.58 14.57 -9.30
N THR A 92 17.44 13.79 -9.96
CA THR A 92 18.15 14.22 -11.17
C THR A 92 17.30 14.09 -12.45
N GLY A 93 16.22 13.34 -12.37
CA GLY A 93 15.18 13.13 -13.39
C GLY A 93 14.12 12.21 -12.80
N VAL A 94 12.95 12.18 -13.39
CA VAL A 94 11.82 11.40 -12.86
C VAL A 94 11.11 10.60 -13.96
N PHE A 95 10.70 9.40 -13.62
CA PHE A 95 9.61 8.69 -14.29
C PHE A 95 8.31 9.07 -13.61
N GLU A 96 7.28 9.32 -14.39
CA GLU A 96 5.95 9.72 -13.91
C GLU A 96 4.92 8.67 -14.34
N ALA A 97 4.07 8.24 -13.39
CA ALA A 97 2.84 7.53 -13.69
C ALA A 97 1.65 8.40 -13.29
N THR A 98 0.68 8.53 -14.18
CA THR A 98 -0.56 9.24 -13.92
C THR A 98 -1.71 8.24 -13.88
N VAL A 99 -2.40 8.16 -12.76
CA VAL A 99 -3.59 7.33 -12.61
C VAL A 99 -4.80 8.24 -12.43
N ARG A 100 -5.78 8.07 -13.31
CA ARG A 100 -7.07 8.75 -13.20
C ARG A 100 -8.03 7.88 -12.42
N SER A 101 -8.59 8.44 -11.36
CA SER A 101 -9.67 7.80 -10.64
C SER A 101 -10.92 7.70 -11.54
N ILE A 102 -11.52 6.52 -11.56
CA ILE A 102 -12.79 6.31 -12.28
C ILE A 102 -13.94 7.00 -11.54
N THR A 103 -13.80 7.21 -10.22
CA THR A 103 -14.85 7.70 -9.34
C THR A 103 -14.73 9.18 -8.96
N THR A 104 -13.56 9.75 -9.09
CA THR A 104 -13.29 11.17 -8.81
C THR A 104 -12.45 11.77 -9.92
N ALA A 105 -12.73 13.01 -10.32
CA ALA A 105 -11.96 13.73 -11.35
C ALA A 105 -10.52 14.07 -10.91
N ARG A 106 -9.98 13.41 -9.88
CA ARG A 106 -8.63 13.63 -9.38
C ARG A 106 -7.64 12.72 -10.09
N GLU A 107 -6.65 13.34 -10.69
CA GLU A 107 -5.44 12.65 -11.15
C GLU A 107 -4.51 12.43 -9.95
N GLN A 108 -4.07 11.19 -9.75
CA GLN A 108 -2.96 10.88 -8.85
C GLN A 108 -1.71 10.68 -9.69
N LYS A 109 -0.65 11.38 -9.33
CA LYS A 109 0.67 11.23 -9.95
C LYS A 109 1.63 10.61 -8.97
N LEU A 110 2.41 9.66 -9.47
CA LEU A 110 3.52 9.07 -8.74
C LEU A 110 4.81 9.29 -9.52
N TYR A 111 5.87 9.58 -8.81
CA TYR A 111 7.18 9.93 -9.36
C TYR A 111 8.24 9.01 -8.78
N LEU A 112 9.11 8.49 -9.66
CA LEU A 112 10.26 7.68 -9.29
C LEU A 112 11.53 8.33 -9.83
N ASP A 113 12.57 8.46 -8.98
CA ASP A 113 13.86 9.00 -9.40
C ASP A 113 14.52 8.05 -10.44
N VAL A 114 15.12 8.64 -11.47
CA VAL A 114 15.85 7.91 -12.51
C VAL A 114 16.99 7.05 -11.92
N ALA A 115 17.65 7.53 -10.86
CA ALA A 115 18.69 6.76 -10.19
C ALA A 115 18.15 5.46 -9.55
N ASP A 116 16.92 5.49 -9.01
CA ASP A 116 16.23 4.33 -8.48
C ASP A 116 15.69 3.44 -9.62
N ALA A 117 15.10 4.05 -10.63
CA ALA A 117 14.57 3.36 -11.81
C ALA A 117 15.63 2.49 -12.50
N ASN A 118 16.84 3.02 -12.65
CA ASN A 118 17.95 2.27 -13.27
C ASN A 118 18.33 0.99 -12.52
N GLN A 119 18.14 0.96 -11.20
CA GLN A 119 18.38 -0.22 -10.38
C GLN A 119 17.27 -1.27 -10.48
N MET A 120 16.06 -0.86 -10.89
CA MET A 120 14.89 -1.74 -11.00
C MET A 120 14.84 -2.50 -12.32
N LYS A 121 15.54 -2.04 -13.34
CA LYS A 121 15.52 -2.63 -14.69
C LYS A 121 15.92 -4.11 -14.67
N GLY A 122 15.01 -4.98 -15.16
CA GLY A 122 15.20 -6.44 -15.21
C GLY A 122 15.15 -7.13 -13.84
N LYS A 123 14.83 -6.40 -12.76
CA LYS A 123 14.73 -6.94 -11.40
C LYS A 123 13.29 -7.31 -11.04
N ARG A 124 13.17 -8.31 -10.15
CA ARG A 124 11.87 -8.71 -9.59
C ARG A 124 11.47 -7.71 -8.52
N ILE A 125 10.37 -7.02 -8.74
CA ILE A 125 9.89 -5.95 -7.87
C ILE A 125 8.62 -6.42 -7.14
N LEU A 126 8.67 -6.41 -5.82
CA LEU A 126 7.52 -6.66 -4.95
C LEU A 126 6.87 -5.32 -4.60
N ILE A 127 5.61 -5.15 -5.01
CA ILE A 127 4.83 -3.96 -4.65
C ILE A 127 4.16 -4.20 -3.30
N VAL A 128 4.34 -3.28 -2.36
CA VAL A 128 3.80 -3.38 -1.00
C VAL A 128 3.12 -2.07 -0.61
N ASP A 129 1.92 -2.15 -0.01
CA ASP A 129 1.21 -0.98 0.54
C ASP A 129 0.57 -1.33 1.89
N ASP A 130 0.04 -0.34 2.61
CA ASP A 130 -0.69 -0.56 3.86
C ASP A 130 -2.11 -1.08 3.59
N VAL A 131 -2.88 -0.39 2.75
CA VAL A 131 -4.26 -0.73 2.37
C VAL A 131 -4.43 -0.63 0.86
N ILE A 132 -4.93 -1.67 0.25
CA ILE A 132 -5.40 -1.61 -1.14
C ILE A 132 -6.93 -1.61 -1.14
N SER A 133 -7.51 -0.54 -1.69
CA SER A 133 -8.94 -0.28 -1.80
C SER A 133 -9.34 -0.22 -3.28
N THR A 134 -9.42 0.96 -3.89
CA THR A 134 -9.72 1.12 -5.33
C THR A 134 -8.60 0.63 -6.25
N GLY A 135 -7.40 0.44 -5.71
CA GLY A 135 -6.22 0.02 -6.45
C GLY A 135 -5.58 1.12 -7.31
N GLU A 136 -5.94 2.39 -7.10
CA GLU A 136 -5.36 3.51 -7.88
C GLU A 136 -3.85 3.66 -7.61
N SER A 137 -3.44 3.71 -6.34
CA SER A 137 -2.01 3.76 -5.99
C SER A 137 -1.27 2.54 -6.51
N LEU A 138 -1.88 1.35 -6.41
CA LEU A 138 -1.32 0.11 -6.93
C LEU A 138 -1.08 0.19 -8.44
N ARG A 139 -2.08 0.64 -9.22
CA ARG A 139 -1.93 0.83 -10.67
C ARG A 139 -0.81 1.82 -11.02
N GLY A 140 -0.68 2.90 -10.24
CA GLY A 140 0.42 3.84 -10.41
C GLY A 140 1.79 3.22 -10.18
N LEU A 141 1.93 2.39 -9.16
CA LEU A 141 3.17 1.64 -8.89
C LEU A 141 3.45 0.62 -10.00
N GLU A 142 2.43 -0.12 -10.46
CA GLU A 142 2.56 -1.06 -11.58
C GLU A 142 3.08 -0.37 -12.83
N GLN A 143 2.48 0.76 -13.23
CA GLN A 143 2.92 1.55 -14.36
C GLN A 143 4.37 2.01 -14.24
N LEU A 144 4.78 2.52 -13.06
CA LEU A 144 6.18 2.93 -12.85
C LEU A 144 7.14 1.74 -13.00
N VAL A 145 6.83 0.59 -12.38
CA VAL A 145 7.69 -0.60 -12.47
C VAL A 145 7.82 -1.07 -13.92
N GLU A 146 6.71 -1.10 -14.67
CA GLU A 146 6.71 -1.50 -16.09
C GLU A 146 7.46 -0.52 -16.97
N GLN A 147 7.26 0.80 -16.79
CA GLN A 147 7.96 1.85 -17.55
C GLN A 147 9.48 1.75 -17.42
N VAL A 148 9.99 1.39 -16.26
CA VAL A 148 11.43 1.28 -16.01
C VAL A 148 11.99 -0.12 -16.38
N GLY A 149 11.14 -1.03 -16.87
CA GLY A 149 11.53 -2.39 -17.25
C GLY A 149 11.77 -3.32 -16.04
N GLY A 150 11.16 -3.05 -14.91
CA GLY A 150 11.08 -3.96 -13.78
C GLY A 150 10.07 -5.09 -14.02
N ILE A 151 10.21 -6.19 -13.29
CA ILE A 151 9.33 -7.36 -13.36
C ILE A 151 8.52 -7.43 -12.09
N ILE A 152 7.20 -7.19 -12.15
CA ILE A 152 6.33 -7.31 -10.98
C ILE A 152 6.24 -8.78 -10.59
N CYS A 153 6.79 -9.15 -9.43
CA CYS A 153 6.76 -10.52 -8.93
C CYS A 153 5.66 -10.78 -7.90
N GLY A 154 5.06 -9.73 -7.34
CA GLY A 154 3.97 -9.84 -6.38
C GLY A 154 3.41 -8.48 -5.96
N ARG A 155 2.24 -8.53 -5.37
CA ARG A 155 1.53 -7.39 -4.79
C ARG A 155 1.08 -7.79 -3.39
N MET A 156 1.39 -6.97 -2.41
CA MET A 156 1.09 -7.27 -1.01
C MET A 156 0.54 -6.05 -0.28
N ALA A 157 -0.35 -6.29 0.66
CA ALA A 157 -0.86 -5.27 1.57
C ALA A 157 -1.15 -5.83 2.96
N ILE A 158 -1.22 -4.98 3.97
CA ILE A 158 -1.74 -5.39 5.28
C ILE A 158 -3.23 -5.68 5.11
N LEU A 159 -3.99 -4.74 4.55
CA LEU A 159 -5.43 -4.86 4.39
C LEU A 159 -5.86 -4.74 2.92
N ALA A 160 -6.86 -5.54 2.56
CA ALA A 160 -7.59 -5.39 1.30
C ALA A 160 -9.02 -4.91 1.60
N GLU A 161 -9.38 -3.71 1.15
CA GLU A 161 -10.66 -3.08 1.44
C GLU A 161 -11.68 -3.35 0.32
N GLY A 162 -12.87 -3.75 0.73
CA GLY A 162 -14.00 -3.97 -0.18
C GLY A 162 -13.65 -4.97 -1.30
N ALA A 163 -13.88 -4.60 -2.56
CA ALA A 163 -13.65 -5.45 -3.73
C ALA A 163 -12.16 -5.80 -3.96
N ALA A 164 -11.22 -5.07 -3.38
CA ALA A 164 -9.80 -5.42 -3.48
C ALA A 164 -9.49 -6.78 -2.85
N ALA A 165 -10.29 -7.20 -1.86
CA ALA A 165 -10.13 -8.50 -1.20
C ALA A 165 -10.49 -9.70 -2.11
N ASP A 166 -11.17 -9.46 -3.24
CA ASP A 166 -11.52 -10.52 -4.19
C ASP A 166 -10.46 -10.70 -5.29
N ARG A 167 -9.39 -9.88 -5.28
CA ARG A 167 -8.27 -9.97 -6.23
C ARG A 167 -7.42 -11.20 -5.96
N LYS A 168 -7.19 -12.01 -7.00
CA LYS A 168 -6.37 -13.22 -6.93
C LYS A 168 -4.87 -12.96 -7.04
N ASP A 169 -4.49 -11.77 -7.51
CA ASP A 169 -3.10 -11.34 -7.72
C ASP A 169 -2.56 -10.49 -6.55
N LEU A 170 -3.34 -10.34 -5.47
CA LEU A 170 -3.00 -9.60 -4.27
C LEU A 170 -2.91 -10.56 -3.07
N VAL A 171 -1.77 -10.51 -2.37
CA VAL A 171 -1.59 -11.16 -1.08
C VAL A 171 -1.82 -10.11 0.01
N TYR A 172 -2.70 -10.40 0.95
CA TYR A 172 -2.98 -9.51 2.09
C TYR A 172 -3.13 -10.31 3.38
N LEU A 173 -3.09 -9.63 4.52
CA LEU A 173 -3.26 -10.29 5.82
C LEU A 173 -4.73 -10.42 6.17
N GLU A 174 -5.49 -9.29 6.12
CA GLU A 174 -6.87 -9.27 6.54
C GLU A 174 -7.76 -8.48 5.57
N ARG A 175 -9.04 -8.89 5.49
CA ARG A 175 -10.06 -8.16 4.73
C ARG A 175 -10.59 -7.00 5.57
N LEU A 176 -10.64 -5.79 4.99
CA LEU A 176 -11.28 -4.62 5.57
C LEU A 176 -12.65 -4.40 4.91
N PRO A 177 -13.77 -4.54 5.65
CA PRO A 177 -15.08 -4.29 5.08
C PRO A 177 -15.32 -2.81 4.81
N LEU A 178 -16.24 -2.52 3.90
CA LEU A 178 -16.93 -1.24 3.83
C LEU A 178 -18.12 -1.25 4.81
N PHE A 179 -18.61 -0.09 5.18
CA PHE A 179 -19.71 0.03 6.14
C PHE A 179 -20.81 0.91 5.58
N ASP A 180 -22.05 0.59 5.92
CA ASP A 180 -23.17 1.46 5.64
C ASP A 180 -23.12 2.72 6.54
N LYS A 181 -24.01 3.68 6.27
CA LYS A 181 -24.12 4.93 7.04
C LYS A 181 -24.42 4.75 8.54
N THR A 182 -24.84 3.56 8.95
CA THR A 182 -25.10 3.24 10.37
C THR A 182 -23.86 2.66 11.06
N GLY A 183 -22.82 2.29 10.28
CA GLY A 183 -21.59 1.64 10.75
C GLY A 183 -21.68 0.11 10.76
N LYS A 184 -22.66 -0.48 10.07
CA LYS A 184 -22.75 -1.92 9.88
C LYS A 184 -21.88 -2.35 8.69
N ALA A 185 -21.06 -3.39 8.88
CA ALA A 185 -20.25 -3.97 7.81
C ALA A 185 -21.12 -4.54 6.68
N LEU A 186 -20.69 -4.28 5.44
CA LEU A 186 -21.33 -4.71 4.18
C LEU A 186 -20.70 -6.00 3.66
#